data_bb083f87edb1e58ed1b3d932e0d97298
#
_entry.id   bb083f87edb1e58ed1b3d932e0d97298
#
_cell.length_a   1.000
_cell.length_b   1.000
_cell.length_c   1.000
_cell.angle_alpha   90.00
_cell.angle_beta   90.00
_cell.angle_gamma   90.00
#
_symmetry.space_group_name_H-M   'P 1'
#
loop_
_entity.id
_entity.type
_entity.pdbx_description
1 polymer ?
#
loop_
_entity_poly.entity_id
_entity_poly.type
_entity_poly.pdbx_seq_one_letter_code
_entity_poly.pdbx_strand_id
1 'polypeptide(L)'
;VTGGAAWSPNAPPPPERSFSEAAAEPPGKLRIAVSVKPPRAVAPPQLLEDSRRMVEETAELLAGLGHEVEWRDPDWGSVGNQISARYLGGIAEDVDAVPHRDRLEPMTRGYRRIARVAAPRWAVRRALRLEASDRERIGRVFADHEVLLTPMTAGPPKPVGHFASKRPLACLLAESRWYPFAVAFNHTGQPAASVPAGLSSEGLPLSVQLVGRPNDEATLLALAAQLEAERPWADRRPPVG
;
A
#
# COMPACT_ATOMS: atom_id res chain seq x y z
N VAL A 1 -0.54 -16.19 12.16
CA VAL A 1 0.13 -15.33 13.16
C VAL A 1 -0.92 -14.42 13.74
N THR A 2 -1.47 -14.77 14.87
CA THR A 2 -2.50 -14.01 15.56
C THR A 2 -1.86 -13.26 16.73
N GLY A 3 -2.10 -11.97 16.83
CA GLY A 3 -1.70 -11.12 17.93
C GLY A 3 -0.40 -10.37 17.68
N GLY A 4 -0.45 -9.06 17.85
CA GLY A 4 0.75 -8.24 18.02
C GLY A 4 1.45 -8.63 19.33
N ALA A 5 2.76 -8.38 19.40
CA ALA A 5 3.48 -8.58 20.64
C ALA A 5 2.81 -7.75 21.77
N ALA A 6 2.47 -8.37 22.87
CA ALA A 6 1.76 -7.72 23.99
C ALA A 6 2.46 -6.46 24.55
N TRP A 7 3.76 -6.30 24.24
CA TRP A 7 4.56 -5.13 24.60
C TRP A 7 4.43 -3.95 23.61
N SER A 8 3.84 -4.17 22.42
CA SER A 8 3.70 -3.11 21.43
C SER A 8 2.55 -2.17 21.81
N PRO A 9 2.78 -0.85 21.88
CA PRO A 9 1.72 0.12 22.13
C PRO A 9 0.69 0.19 21.00
N ASN A 10 1.01 -0.41 19.85
CA ASN A 10 0.15 -0.48 18.66
C ASN A 10 -0.34 -1.92 18.40
N ALA A 11 -0.33 -2.79 19.43
CA ALA A 11 -0.86 -4.14 19.25
C ALA A 11 -2.35 -4.06 18.91
N PRO A 12 -2.81 -4.68 17.81
CA PRO A 12 -4.22 -4.72 17.49
C PRO A 12 -4.97 -5.58 18.52
N PRO A 13 -6.29 -5.36 18.70
CA PRO A 13 -7.11 -6.25 19.50
C PRO A 13 -7.04 -7.67 18.90
N PRO A 14 -7.27 -8.72 19.72
CA PRO A 14 -7.39 -10.07 19.19
C PRO A 14 -8.51 -10.13 18.14
N PRO A 15 -8.31 -10.80 17.00
CA PRO A 15 -9.37 -10.96 16.02
C PRO A 15 -10.51 -11.80 16.61
N GLU A 16 -11.76 -11.50 16.27
CA GLU A 16 -12.94 -12.23 16.72
C GLU A 16 -12.94 -13.71 16.27
N ARG A 17 -12.32 -14.00 15.13
CA ARG A 17 -12.11 -15.34 14.56
C ARG A 17 -10.72 -15.45 13.97
N SER A 18 -10.23 -16.66 13.77
CA SER A 18 -8.92 -16.85 13.15
C SER A 18 -8.91 -16.38 11.70
N PHE A 19 -7.77 -15.96 11.19
CA PHE A 19 -7.64 -15.48 9.80
C PHE A 19 -7.90 -16.59 8.78
N SER A 20 -7.61 -17.85 9.13
CA SER A 20 -7.93 -19.01 8.29
C SER A 20 -9.44 -19.28 8.20
N GLU A 21 -10.17 -19.13 9.30
CA GLU A 21 -11.64 -19.21 9.29
C GLU A 21 -12.24 -18.07 8.48
N ALA A 22 -11.72 -16.84 8.64
CA ALA A 22 -12.17 -15.69 7.87
C ALA A 22 -11.99 -15.92 6.36
N ALA A 23 -10.84 -16.47 5.94
CA ALA A 23 -10.57 -16.76 4.53
C ALA A 23 -11.40 -17.93 3.96
N ALA A 24 -11.92 -18.80 4.82
CA ALA A 24 -12.74 -19.95 4.40
C ALA A 24 -14.23 -19.61 4.18
N GLU A 25 -14.66 -18.42 4.63
CA GLU A 25 -16.05 -17.98 4.54
C GLU A 25 -16.22 -16.85 3.50
N PRO A 26 -17.32 -16.86 2.72
CA PRO A 26 -17.63 -15.72 1.84
C PRO A 26 -17.77 -14.41 2.62
N PRO A 27 -17.30 -13.28 2.10
CA PRO A 27 -17.33 -12.00 2.81
C PRO A 27 -18.74 -11.41 2.98
N GLY A 28 -19.78 -12.05 2.43
CA GLY A 28 -21.11 -11.45 2.30
C GLY A 28 -21.13 -10.36 1.23
N LYS A 29 -22.23 -9.59 1.19
CA LYS A 29 -22.33 -8.44 0.29
C LYS A 29 -21.61 -7.23 0.91
N LEU A 30 -20.61 -6.71 0.21
CA LEU A 30 -19.82 -5.54 0.62
C LEU A 30 -20.13 -4.32 -0.25
N ARG A 31 -19.97 -3.13 0.30
CA ARG A 31 -19.89 -1.86 -0.42
C ARG A 31 -18.41 -1.53 -0.61
N ILE A 32 -17.97 -1.40 -1.84
CA ILE A 32 -16.57 -1.27 -2.23
C ILE A 32 -16.36 0.06 -2.94
N ALA A 33 -15.57 0.94 -2.34
CA ALA A 33 -15.10 2.14 -3.01
C ALA A 33 -13.98 1.79 -3.98
N VAL A 34 -13.95 2.40 -5.15
CA VAL A 34 -12.87 2.23 -6.14
C VAL A 34 -12.22 3.57 -6.42
N SER A 35 -10.89 3.61 -6.38
CA SER A 35 -10.14 4.82 -6.72
C SER A 35 -8.85 4.48 -7.47
N VAL A 36 -8.61 5.21 -8.54
CA VAL A 36 -7.35 5.21 -9.29
C VAL A 36 -6.60 6.53 -9.14
N LYS A 37 -7.07 7.41 -8.25
CA LYS A 37 -6.47 8.70 -7.98
C LYS A 37 -5.47 8.57 -6.83
N PRO A 38 -4.17 8.71 -7.10
CA PRO A 38 -3.16 8.59 -6.06
C PRO A 38 -3.11 9.82 -5.15
N PRO A 39 -2.57 9.67 -3.92
CA PRO A 39 -2.19 10.81 -3.09
C PRO A 39 -1.24 11.76 -3.83
N ARG A 40 -1.33 13.05 -3.55
CA ARG A 40 -0.35 14.02 -4.05
C ARG A 40 1.02 13.71 -3.45
N ALA A 41 2.03 13.53 -4.31
CA ALA A 41 3.41 13.29 -3.95
C ALA A 41 4.32 14.41 -4.48
N VAL A 42 5.57 14.44 -4.00
CA VAL A 42 6.60 15.38 -4.48
C VAL A 42 6.84 15.21 -5.99
N ALA A 43 6.84 13.97 -6.48
CA ALA A 43 6.85 13.67 -7.89
C ALA A 43 5.45 13.19 -8.31
N PRO A 44 4.79 13.82 -9.29
CA PRO A 44 3.46 13.40 -9.71
C PRO A 44 3.50 11.93 -10.18
N PRO A 45 2.65 11.06 -9.60
CA PRO A 45 2.57 9.67 -10.02
C PRO A 45 1.98 9.60 -11.42
N GLN A 46 2.41 8.58 -12.16
CA GLN A 46 1.91 8.29 -13.49
C GLN A 46 1.32 6.89 -13.48
N LEU A 47 0.01 6.79 -13.31
CA LEU A 47 -0.70 5.52 -13.42
C LEU A 47 -0.71 5.08 -14.89
N LEU A 48 -0.13 3.91 -15.15
CA LEU A 48 -0.14 3.30 -16.48
C LEU A 48 -1.46 2.58 -16.74
N GLU A 49 -1.81 2.46 -18.01
CA GLU A 49 -3.09 1.91 -18.46
C GLU A 49 -3.31 0.47 -17.97
N ASP A 50 -2.29 -0.37 -17.99
CA ASP A 50 -2.40 -1.73 -17.49
C ASP A 50 -2.84 -1.80 -16.01
N SER A 51 -2.28 -0.94 -15.15
CA SER A 51 -2.68 -0.91 -13.73
C SER A 51 -4.09 -0.34 -13.55
N ARG A 52 -4.51 0.63 -14.36
CA ARG A 52 -5.88 1.14 -14.37
C ARG A 52 -6.86 0.03 -14.78
N ARG A 53 -6.60 -0.62 -15.89
CA ARG A 53 -7.40 -1.72 -16.42
C ARG A 53 -7.57 -2.86 -15.40
N MET A 54 -6.53 -3.23 -14.65
CA MET A 54 -6.65 -4.25 -13.61
C MET A 54 -7.63 -3.86 -12.49
N VAL A 55 -7.66 -2.58 -12.12
CA VAL A 55 -8.65 -2.10 -11.13
C VAL A 55 -10.06 -2.12 -11.71
N GLU A 56 -10.24 -1.67 -12.95
CA GLU A 56 -11.53 -1.64 -13.65
C GLU A 56 -12.10 -3.06 -13.81
N GLU A 57 -11.30 -4.00 -14.33
CA GLU A 57 -11.68 -5.41 -14.47
C GLU A 57 -11.98 -6.10 -13.12
N THR A 58 -11.26 -5.71 -12.06
CA THR A 58 -11.52 -6.25 -10.73
C THR A 58 -12.80 -5.66 -10.14
N ALA A 59 -13.05 -4.38 -10.35
CA ALA A 59 -14.30 -3.72 -9.94
C ALA A 59 -15.53 -4.34 -10.63
N GLU A 60 -15.44 -4.61 -11.94
CA GLU A 60 -16.50 -5.30 -12.70
C GLU A 60 -16.75 -6.72 -12.19
N LEU A 61 -15.67 -7.48 -11.91
CA LEU A 61 -15.76 -8.81 -11.32
C LEU A 61 -16.49 -8.77 -9.97
N LEU A 62 -16.10 -7.85 -9.08
CA LEU A 62 -16.70 -7.70 -7.75
C LEU A 62 -18.19 -7.32 -7.85
N ALA A 63 -18.57 -6.45 -8.79
CA ALA A 63 -19.95 -6.14 -9.06
C ALA A 63 -20.72 -7.36 -9.57
N GLY A 64 -20.13 -8.17 -10.46
CA GLY A 64 -20.69 -9.44 -10.94
C GLY A 64 -20.89 -10.49 -9.84
N LEU A 65 -20.06 -10.45 -8.78
CA LEU A 65 -20.19 -11.29 -7.58
C LEU A 65 -21.23 -10.78 -6.58
N GLY A 66 -21.91 -9.67 -6.88
CA GLY A 66 -23.01 -9.14 -6.08
C GLY A 66 -22.62 -8.06 -5.05
N HIS A 67 -21.39 -7.59 -5.06
CA HIS A 67 -20.98 -6.45 -4.25
C HIS A 67 -21.49 -5.13 -4.83
N GLU A 68 -21.66 -4.12 -3.97
CA GLU A 68 -21.95 -2.76 -4.39
C GLU A 68 -20.66 -2.01 -4.65
N VAL A 69 -20.38 -1.64 -5.90
CA VAL A 69 -19.13 -1.00 -6.31
C VAL A 69 -19.40 0.45 -6.71
N GLU A 70 -18.70 1.38 -6.07
CA GLU A 70 -18.83 2.82 -6.32
C GLU A 70 -17.45 3.45 -6.58
N TRP A 71 -17.33 4.26 -7.62
CA TRP A 71 -16.15 5.08 -7.86
C TRP A 71 -16.11 6.24 -6.88
N ARG A 72 -15.24 6.15 -5.90
CA ARG A 72 -15.13 7.11 -4.80
C ARG A 72 -13.68 7.34 -4.39
N ASP A 73 -13.20 8.56 -4.55
CA ASP A 73 -11.86 8.93 -4.13
C ASP A 73 -11.79 9.22 -2.63
N PRO A 74 -10.78 8.71 -1.91
CA PRO A 74 -10.48 9.17 -0.57
C PRO A 74 -10.02 10.64 -0.57
N ASP A 75 -10.29 11.33 0.52
CA ASP A 75 -9.68 12.65 0.75
C ASP A 75 -8.23 12.49 1.22
N TRP A 76 -7.31 12.47 0.26
CA TRP A 76 -5.89 12.31 0.54
C TRP A 76 -5.25 13.49 1.26
N GLY A 77 -5.82 14.70 1.17
CA GLY A 77 -5.24 15.93 1.73
C GLY A 77 -3.76 16.09 1.37
N SER A 78 -2.92 16.30 2.37
CA SER A 78 -1.46 16.49 2.21
C SER A 78 -0.64 15.29 2.71
N VAL A 79 -1.23 14.09 2.81
CA VAL A 79 -0.61 12.88 3.37
C VAL A 79 0.75 12.54 2.75
N GLY A 80 0.97 12.83 1.48
CA GLY A 80 2.26 12.61 0.83
C GLY A 80 3.45 13.35 1.47
N ASN A 81 3.21 14.53 2.06
CA ASN A 81 4.25 15.27 2.79
C ASN A 81 4.59 14.58 4.12
N GLN A 82 3.58 14.09 4.84
CA GLN A 82 3.76 13.37 6.10
C GLN A 82 4.50 12.05 5.87
N ILE A 83 4.12 11.30 4.83
CA ILE A 83 4.79 10.06 4.44
C ILE A 83 6.27 10.32 4.13
N SER A 84 6.56 11.30 3.30
CA SER A 84 7.95 11.63 2.92
C SER A 84 8.81 11.96 4.14
N ALA A 85 8.26 12.74 5.08
CA ALA A 85 8.98 13.10 6.30
C ALA A 85 9.21 11.88 7.21
N ARG A 86 8.21 10.99 7.38
CA ARG A 86 8.34 9.77 8.20
C ARG A 86 9.28 8.76 7.57
N TYR A 87 9.17 8.52 6.28
CA TYR A 87 10.02 7.56 5.55
C TYR A 87 11.49 7.94 5.64
N LEU A 88 11.82 9.17 5.28
CA LEU A 88 13.20 9.64 5.35
C LEU A 88 13.70 9.76 6.79
N GLY A 89 12.84 10.19 7.71
CA GLY A 89 13.18 10.27 9.14
C GLY A 89 13.48 8.90 9.73
N GLY A 90 12.68 7.88 9.43
CA GLY A 90 12.92 6.49 9.85
C GLY A 90 14.25 5.95 9.32
N ILE A 91 14.54 6.12 8.02
CA ILE A 91 15.84 5.73 7.45
C ILE A 91 17.00 6.41 8.20
N ALA A 92 16.87 7.69 8.54
CA ALA A 92 17.91 8.40 9.26
C ALA A 92 18.12 7.84 10.68
N GLU A 93 17.05 7.52 11.39
CA GLU A 93 17.09 6.90 12.73
C GLU A 93 17.72 5.50 12.66
N ASP A 94 17.31 4.65 11.73
CA ASP A 94 17.84 3.31 11.54
C ASP A 94 19.34 3.35 11.21
N VAL A 95 19.75 4.23 10.29
CA VAL A 95 21.17 4.43 9.94
C VAL A 95 21.97 4.94 11.15
N ASP A 96 21.37 5.80 11.97
CA ASP A 96 22.05 6.34 13.16
C ASP A 96 22.18 5.29 14.28
N ALA A 97 21.31 4.29 14.32
CA ALA A 97 21.36 3.17 15.27
C ALA A 97 22.37 2.08 14.88
N VAL A 98 22.77 1.99 13.60
CA VAL A 98 23.72 0.96 13.15
C VAL A 98 25.14 1.26 13.64
N PRO A 99 25.81 0.30 14.33
CA PRO A 99 27.18 0.47 14.84
C PRO A 99 28.23 0.72 13.74
N HIS A 100 28.11 0.02 12.60
CA HIS A 100 29.07 0.05 11.49
C HIS A 100 28.46 0.72 10.25
N ARG A 101 28.31 2.05 10.28
CA ARG A 101 27.70 2.84 9.17
C ARG A 101 28.53 2.83 7.89
N ASP A 102 29.82 2.56 8.00
CA ASP A 102 30.77 2.41 6.88
C ASP A 102 30.42 1.20 6.00
N ARG A 103 29.80 0.16 6.57
CA ARG A 103 29.34 -1.06 5.86
C ARG A 103 27.99 -0.91 5.14
N LEU A 104 27.27 0.18 5.38
CA LEU A 104 26.01 0.43 4.70
C LEU A 104 26.24 0.73 3.21
N GLU A 105 25.28 0.34 2.40
CA GLU A 105 25.29 0.64 0.98
C GLU A 105 25.32 2.15 0.69
N PRO A 106 25.96 2.58 -0.42
CA PRO A 106 26.01 3.99 -0.81
C PRO A 106 24.63 4.63 -0.95
N MET A 107 23.62 3.87 -1.40
CA MET A 107 22.23 4.34 -1.54
C MET A 107 21.64 4.71 -0.18
N THR A 108 21.74 3.83 0.81
CA THR A 108 21.26 4.05 2.19
C THR A 108 21.93 5.25 2.84
N ARG A 109 23.27 5.38 2.69
CA ARG A 109 23.99 6.57 3.14
C ARG A 109 23.54 7.85 2.43
N GLY A 110 23.18 7.72 1.16
CA GLY A 110 22.62 8.81 0.36
C GLY A 110 21.25 9.27 0.86
N TYR A 111 20.35 8.35 1.16
CA TYR A 111 19.04 8.68 1.74
C TYR A 111 19.17 9.37 3.11
N ARG A 112 20.09 8.92 3.97
CA ARG A 112 20.37 9.62 5.22
C ARG A 112 20.82 11.07 5.01
N ARG A 113 21.63 11.36 3.97
CA ARG A 113 22.04 12.74 3.65
C ARG A 113 20.85 13.59 3.21
N ILE A 114 19.98 13.03 2.39
CA ILE A 114 18.72 13.68 1.97
C ILE A 114 17.83 13.95 3.18
N ALA A 115 17.68 12.97 4.06
CA ALA A 115 16.84 13.07 5.26
C ALA A 115 17.21 14.22 6.18
N ARG A 116 18.51 14.53 6.32
CA ARG A 116 18.98 15.66 7.13
C ARG A 116 18.38 17.00 6.72
N VAL A 117 18.10 17.17 5.44
CA VAL A 117 17.54 18.41 4.87
C VAL A 117 16.03 18.30 4.69
N ALA A 118 15.56 17.19 4.12
CA ALA A 118 14.16 17.01 3.71
C ALA A 118 13.25 16.53 4.85
N ALA A 119 13.79 15.89 5.89
CA ALA A 119 13.04 15.36 7.02
C ALA A 119 13.65 15.79 8.38
N PRO A 120 13.78 17.09 8.66
CA PRO A 120 14.27 17.54 9.97
C PRO A 120 13.30 17.08 11.07
N ARG A 121 13.81 16.91 12.30
CA ARG A 121 13.04 16.38 13.44
C ARG A 121 11.68 17.06 13.66
N TRP A 122 11.59 18.36 13.40
CA TRP A 122 10.31 19.06 13.53
C TRP A 122 9.29 18.61 12.49
N ALA A 123 9.71 18.29 11.25
CA ALA A 123 8.85 17.80 10.19
C ALA A 123 8.34 16.37 10.50
N VAL A 124 9.22 15.50 11.00
CA VAL A 124 8.85 14.15 11.46
C VAL A 124 7.84 14.24 12.62
N ARG A 125 8.13 15.05 13.64
CA ARG A 125 7.19 15.26 14.76
C ARG A 125 5.85 15.82 14.32
N ARG A 126 5.85 16.74 13.34
CA ARG A 126 4.61 17.27 12.76
C ARG A 126 3.84 16.17 12.05
N ALA A 127 4.50 15.34 11.25
CA ALA A 127 3.88 14.22 10.54
C ALA A 127 3.24 13.21 11.52
N LEU A 128 3.92 12.87 12.61
CA LEU A 128 3.39 11.99 13.66
C LEU A 128 2.14 12.60 14.33
N ARG A 129 2.14 13.90 14.62
CA ARG A 129 0.94 14.57 15.20
C ARG A 129 -0.25 14.59 14.26
N LEU A 130 -0.02 14.60 12.96
CA LEU A 130 -1.08 14.62 11.94
C LEU A 130 -1.62 13.23 11.59
N GLU A 131 -0.98 12.15 12.06
CA GLU A 131 -1.37 10.77 11.75
C GLU A 131 -2.85 10.50 12.05
N ALA A 132 -3.32 10.87 13.26
CA ALA A 132 -4.70 10.63 13.67
C ALA A 132 -5.71 11.39 12.78
N SER A 133 -5.44 12.66 12.45
CA SER A 133 -6.30 13.45 11.57
C SER A 133 -6.24 12.99 10.11
N ASP A 134 -5.09 12.49 9.63
CA ASP A 134 -4.96 11.89 8.31
C ASP A 134 -5.71 10.56 8.23
N ARG A 135 -5.63 9.73 9.28
CA ARG A 135 -6.40 8.49 9.41
C ARG A 135 -7.90 8.75 9.38
N GLU A 136 -8.38 9.70 10.13
CA GLU A 136 -9.80 10.09 10.14
C GLU A 136 -10.25 10.60 8.76
N ARG A 137 -9.48 11.51 8.15
CA ARG A 137 -9.81 12.12 6.86
C ARG A 137 -9.86 11.09 5.74
N ILE A 138 -8.82 10.26 5.60
CA ILE A 138 -8.77 9.19 4.60
C ILE A 138 -9.82 8.12 4.92
N GLY A 139 -10.01 7.84 6.21
CA GLY A 139 -10.96 6.85 6.70
C GLY A 139 -12.43 7.21 6.48
N ARG A 140 -12.77 8.45 6.10
CA ARG A 140 -14.17 8.82 5.78
C ARG A 140 -14.77 7.98 4.64
N VAL A 141 -13.94 7.46 3.75
CA VAL A 141 -14.41 6.55 2.69
C VAL A 141 -15.05 5.29 3.29
N PHE A 142 -14.62 4.86 4.47
CA PHE A 142 -15.13 3.69 5.17
C PHE A 142 -16.40 3.96 6.00
N ALA A 143 -16.93 5.18 6.02
CA ALA A 143 -18.23 5.46 6.62
C ALA A 143 -19.35 4.73 5.86
N ASP A 144 -19.25 4.72 4.53
CA ASP A 144 -20.24 4.14 3.64
C ASP A 144 -19.75 2.87 2.93
N HIS A 145 -18.46 2.50 3.05
CA HIS A 145 -17.85 1.36 2.37
C HIS A 145 -17.07 0.49 3.37
N GLU A 146 -17.02 -0.81 3.11
CA GLU A 146 -16.24 -1.77 3.88
C GLU A 146 -14.80 -1.87 3.36
N VAL A 147 -14.62 -1.76 2.04
CA VAL A 147 -13.32 -1.93 1.37
C VAL A 147 -13.08 -0.78 0.38
N LEU A 148 -11.81 -0.39 0.25
CA LEU A 148 -11.33 0.49 -0.82
C LEU A 148 -10.43 -0.33 -1.75
N LEU A 149 -10.77 -0.36 -3.04
CA LEU A 149 -10.00 -0.97 -4.11
C LEU A 149 -9.15 0.09 -4.81
N THR A 150 -7.84 -0.12 -4.90
CA THR A 150 -6.90 0.76 -5.62
C THR A 150 -5.89 -0.05 -6.43
N PRO A 151 -5.14 0.58 -7.36
CA PRO A 151 -3.93 -0.03 -7.87
C PRO A 151 -2.94 -0.29 -6.73
N MET A 152 -2.17 -1.39 -6.79
CA MET A 152 -1.05 -1.61 -5.86
C MET A 152 0.16 -0.78 -6.29
N THR A 153 0.50 -0.82 -7.58
CA THR A 153 1.59 -0.08 -8.19
C THR A 153 1.10 0.74 -9.38
N ALA A 154 1.85 1.77 -9.75
CA ALA A 154 1.50 2.61 -10.90
C ALA A 154 1.67 1.90 -12.26
N GLY A 155 2.30 0.73 -12.28
CA GLY A 155 2.51 -0.07 -13.49
C GLY A 155 3.20 -1.41 -13.18
N PRO A 156 3.57 -2.19 -14.22
CA PRO A 156 4.20 -3.50 -14.06
C PRO A 156 5.61 -3.40 -13.44
N PRO A 157 6.17 -4.54 -12.94
CA PRO A 157 7.50 -4.58 -12.35
C PRO A 157 8.56 -3.96 -13.24
N LYS A 158 9.52 -3.25 -12.64
CA LYS A 158 10.66 -2.70 -13.35
C LYS A 158 11.72 -3.78 -13.60
N PRO A 159 12.50 -3.68 -14.69
CA PRO A 159 13.62 -4.57 -14.94
C PRO A 159 14.59 -4.62 -13.74
N VAL A 160 15.20 -5.78 -13.53
CA VAL A 160 16.26 -5.95 -12.53
C VAL A 160 17.36 -4.92 -12.76
N GLY A 161 17.82 -4.27 -11.70
CA GLY A 161 18.84 -3.23 -11.77
C GLY A 161 18.34 -1.83 -12.16
N HIS A 162 17.04 -1.65 -12.47
CA HIS A 162 16.51 -0.34 -12.87
C HIS A 162 16.84 0.80 -11.89
N PHE A 163 16.89 0.52 -10.61
CA PHE A 163 17.20 1.52 -9.57
C PHE A 163 18.70 1.57 -9.23
N ALA A 164 19.49 0.53 -9.54
CA ALA A 164 20.89 0.40 -9.11
C ALA A 164 21.81 1.50 -9.67
N SER A 165 21.52 2.00 -10.87
CA SER A 165 22.32 3.07 -11.52
C SER A 165 21.91 4.48 -11.11
N LYS A 166 20.82 4.64 -10.35
CA LYS A 166 20.27 5.97 -10.00
C LYS A 166 21.00 6.56 -8.80
N ARG A 167 21.14 7.89 -8.80
CA ARG A 167 21.53 8.61 -7.59
C ARG A 167 20.40 8.58 -6.56
N PRO A 168 20.67 8.68 -5.25
CA PRO A 168 19.67 8.53 -4.19
C PRO A 168 18.42 9.40 -4.39
N LEU A 169 18.56 10.68 -4.73
CA LEU A 169 17.41 11.55 -4.97
C LEU A 169 16.58 11.10 -6.19
N ALA A 170 17.24 10.71 -7.27
CA ALA A 170 16.56 10.23 -8.47
C ALA A 170 15.83 8.91 -8.23
N CYS A 171 16.42 8.02 -7.41
CA CYS A 171 15.80 6.78 -6.98
C CYS A 171 14.54 7.06 -6.14
N LEU A 172 14.64 7.90 -5.11
CA LEU A 172 13.52 8.30 -4.27
C LEU A 172 12.35 8.88 -5.07
N LEU A 173 12.62 9.76 -6.03
CA LEU A 173 11.60 10.33 -6.90
C LEU A 173 10.97 9.29 -7.84
N ALA A 174 11.76 8.35 -8.35
CA ALA A 174 11.26 7.26 -9.18
C ALA A 174 10.39 6.29 -8.38
N GLU A 175 10.79 5.92 -7.16
CA GLU A 175 10.01 5.09 -6.24
C GLU A 175 8.69 5.75 -5.85
N SER A 176 8.70 7.05 -5.51
CA SER A 176 7.49 7.78 -5.14
C SER A 176 6.44 7.85 -6.28
N ARG A 177 6.90 7.81 -7.53
CA ARG A 177 6.00 7.73 -8.70
C ARG A 177 5.42 6.33 -8.90
N TRP A 178 6.16 5.29 -8.45
CA TRP A 178 5.83 3.89 -8.73
C TRP A 178 4.94 3.25 -7.67
N TYR A 179 5.10 3.65 -6.39
CA TYR A 179 4.35 3.12 -5.25
C TYR A 179 3.45 4.15 -4.55
N PRO A 180 2.66 4.94 -5.30
CA PRO A 180 1.94 6.08 -4.70
C PRO A 180 0.76 5.66 -3.81
N PHE A 181 0.15 4.49 -4.04
CA PHE A 181 -1.07 4.07 -3.37
C PHE A 181 -0.82 3.42 -2.00
N ALA A 182 0.16 2.53 -1.90
CA ALA A 182 0.42 1.75 -0.68
C ALA A 182 0.90 2.61 0.50
N VAL A 183 1.64 3.66 0.23
CA VAL A 183 2.33 4.45 1.28
C VAL A 183 1.38 5.21 2.19
N ALA A 184 0.17 5.57 1.74
CA ALA A 184 -0.81 6.27 2.57
C ALA A 184 -1.25 5.42 3.77
N PHE A 185 -1.49 4.14 3.55
CA PHE A 185 -1.97 3.21 4.57
C PHE A 185 -0.86 2.80 5.54
N ASN A 186 0.40 2.80 5.12
CA ASN A 186 1.55 2.70 6.02
C ASN A 186 1.65 3.88 7.00
N HIS A 187 1.12 5.05 6.63
CA HIS A 187 1.06 6.21 7.52
C HIS A 187 -0.16 6.16 8.45
N THR A 188 -1.31 5.76 7.95
CA THR A 188 -2.58 5.83 8.66
C THR A 188 -2.95 4.54 9.40
N GLY A 189 -2.29 3.41 9.09
CA GLY A 189 -2.41 2.15 9.80
C GLY A 189 -3.67 1.35 9.48
N GLN A 190 -4.35 1.61 8.35
CA GLN A 190 -5.38 0.70 7.86
C GLN A 190 -4.76 -0.59 7.33
N PRO A 191 -5.41 -1.75 7.53
CA PRO A 191 -4.99 -3.00 6.92
C PRO A 191 -5.11 -2.93 5.40
N ALA A 192 -4.14 -3.50 4.71
CA ALA A 192 -4.14 -3.56 3.26
C ALA A 192 -3.59 -4.90 2.76
N ALA A 193 -4.20 -5.45 1.72
CA ALA A 193 -3.79 -6.67 1.06
C ALA A 193 -3.49 -6.39 -0.42
N SER A 194 -2.40 -6.97 -0.94
CA SER A 194 -2.11 -7.00 -2.37
C SER A 194 -2.62 -8.31 -2.94
N VAL A 195 -3.52 -8.24 -3.92
CA VAL A 195 -4.15 -9.41 -4.53
C VAL A 195 -3.77 -9.45 -6.02
N PRO A 196 -3.29 -10.60 -6.55
CA PRO A 196 -3.04 -10.76 -7.98
C PRO A 196 -4.30 -10.46 -8.80
N ALA A 197 -4.18 -9.62 -9.83
CA ALA A 197 -5.31 -9.20 -10.64
C ALA A 197 -5.20 -9.65 -12.11
N GLY A 198 -4.00 -9.97 -12.58
CA GLY A 198 -3.77 -10.40 -13.95
C GLY A 198 -2.37 -10.09 -14.42
N LEU A 199 -2.23 -9.97 -15.74
CA LEU A 199 -0.96 -9.67 -16.40
C LEU A 199 -1.06 -8.35 -17.17
N SER A 200 0.06 -7.65 -17.26
CA SER A 200 0.20 -6.49 -18.15
C SER A 200 0.14 -6.90 -19.60
N SER A 201 0.09 -5.94 -20.51
CA SER A 201 0.21 -6.15 -21.97
C SER A 201 1.52 -6.85 -22.37
N GLU A 202 2.55 -6.77 -21.53
CA GLU A 202 3.86 -7.44 -21.72
C GLU A 202 3.95 -8.79 -20.98
N GLY A 203 2.85 -9.29 -20.39
CA GLY A 203 2.82 -10.56 -19.66
C GLY A 203 3.42 -10.51 -18.24
N LEU A 204 3.66 -9.33 -17.69
CA LEU A 204 4.17 -9.17 -16.33
C LEU A 204 3.04 -9.14 -15.30
N PRO A 205 3.23 -9.72 -14.08
CA PRO A 205 2.18 -9.77 -13.08
C PRO A 205 1.81 -8.38 -12.55
N LEU A 206 0.50 -8.17 -12.38
CA LEU A 206 -0.10 -6.99 -11.78
C LEU A 206 -1.01 -7.39 -10.63
N SER A 207 -1.15 -6.49 -9.68
CA SER A 207 -2.01 -6.66 -8.51
C SER A 207 -2.83 -5.41 -8.25
N VAL A 208 -3.96 -5.62 -7.58
CA VAL A 208 -4.75 -4.56 -6.96
C VAL A 208 -4.50 -4.55 -5.45
N GLN A 209 -4.83 -3.45 -4.81
CA GLN A 209 -4.77 -3.29 -3.37
C GLN A 209 -6.18 -3.20 -2.81
N LEU A 210 -6.49 -4.08 -1.87
CA LEU A 210 -7.68 -4.01 -1.03
C LEU A 210 -7.29 -3.36 0.30
N VAL A 211 -8.01 -2.33 0.72
CA VAL A 211 -7.80 -1.64 1.98
C VAL A 211 -9.06 -1.72 2.81
N GLY A 212 -8.95 -2.09 4.07
CA GLY A 212 -10.06 -2.26 5.00
C GLY A 212 -10.17 -1.18 6.06
N ARG A 213 -11.23 -1.28 6.86
CA ARG A 213 -11.37 -0.53 8.11
C ARG A 213 -10.26 -0.92 9.08
N PRO A 214 -9.89 -0.08 10.04
CA PRO A 214 -8.91 -0.45 11.06
C PRO A 214 -9.26 -1.76 11.77
N ASN A 215 -8.30 -2.69 11.84
CA ASN A 215 -8.43 -4.03 12.44
C ASN A 215 -9.43 -4.98 11.74
N ASP A 216 -9.77 -4.72 10.48
CA ASP A 216 -10.70 -5.57 9.71
C ASP A 216 -9.95 -6.38 8.63
N GLU A 217 -8.88 -7.04 9.03
CA GLU A 217 -8.12 -7.96 8.17
C GLU A 217 -8.98 -9.14 7.73
N ALA A 218 -9.96 -9.55 8.55
CA ALA A 218 -10.84 -10.67 8.26
C ALA A 218 -11.66 -10.44 6.98
N THR A 219 -12.25 -9.25 6.80
CA THR A 219 -12.99 -8.89 5.58
C THR A 219 -12.07 -8.91 4.35
N LEU A 220 -10.84 -8.39 4.48
CA LEU A 220 -9.87 -8.40 3.38
C LEU A 220 -9.46 -9.81 2.97
N LEU A 221 -9.24 -10.72 3.94
CA LEU A 221 -8.87 -12.10 3.67
C LEU A 221 -10.01 -12.88 3.02
N ALA A 222 -11.23 -12.68 3.48
CA ALA A 222 -12.43 -13.29 2.89
C ALA A 222 -12.62 -12.83 1.43
N LEU A 223 -12.49 -11.50 1.18
CA LEU A 223 -12.62 -10.95 -0.17
C LEU A 223 -11.46 -11.39 -1.09
N ALA A 224 -10.24 -11.47 -0.57
CA ALA A 224 -9.09 -11.96 -1.32
C ALA A 224 -9.26 -13.44 -1.69
N ALA A 225 -9.77 -14.27 -0.78
CA ALA A 225 -10.07 -15.68 -1.05
C ALA A 225 -11.18 -15.84 -2.11
N GLN A 226 -12.21 -15.00 -2.09
CA GLN A 226 -13.25 -14.97 -3.12
C GLN A 226 -12.67 -14.62 -4.50
N LEU A 227 -11.81 -13.58 -4.57
CA LEU A 227 -11.12 -13.21 -5.81
C LEU A 227 -10.18 -14.32 -6.32
N GLU A 228 -9.49 -15.04 -5.40
CA GLU A 228 -8.65 -16.18 -5.75
C GLU A 228 -9.45 -17.34 -6.34
N ALA A 229 -10.63 -17.61 -5.79
CA ALA A 229 -11.52 -18.64 -6.32
C ALA A 229 -11.99 -18.33 -7.75
N GLU A 230 -12.31 -17.06 -8.06
CA GLU A 230 -12.74 -16.62 -9.39
C GLU A 230 -11.61 -16.49 -10.41
N ARG A 231 -10.42 -16.10 -9.95
CA ARG A 231 -9.22 -15.91 -10.78
C ARG A 231 -8.03 -16.65 -10.17
N PRO A 232 -7.97 -17.98 -10.19
CA PRO A 232 -6.88 -18.75 -9.58
C PRO A 232 -5.52 -18.34 -10.11
N TRP A 233 -4.56 -18.17 -9.20
CA TRP A 233 -3.17 -17.81 -9.53
C TRP A 233 -2.13 -18.79 -8.98
N ALA A 234 -2.52 -19.75 -8.14
CA ALA A 234 -1.60 -20.69 -7.47
C ALA A 234 -0.73 -21.48 -8.45
N ASP A 235 -1.27 -21.83 -9.62
CA ASP A 235 -0.58 -22.60 -10.65
C ASP A 235 0.17 -21.73 -11.69
N ARG A 236 0.05 -20.40 -11.58
CA ARG A 236 0.74 -19.48 -12.49
C ARG A 236 2.19 -19.33 -12.05
N ARG A 237 3.08 -20.06 -12.73
CA ARG A 237 4.52 -19.98 -12.47
C ARG A 237 5.22 -19.34 -13.67
N PRO A 238 6.25 -18.50 -13.44
CA PRO A 238 7.06 -18.00 -14.54
C PRO A 238 7.75 -19.18 -15.23
N PRO A 239 7.92 -19.10 -16.56
CA PRO A 239 8.76 -20.05 -17.25
C PRO A 239 10.20 -19.93 -16.71
N VAL A 240 10.64 -20.88 -15.92
CA VAL A 240 12.04 -21.00 -15.51
C VAL A 240 12.78 -21.62 -16.67
N GLY A 241 13.68 -20.83 -17.28
CA GLY A 241 14.65 -21.32 -18.25
C GLY A 241 15.80 -22.07 -17.58
#